data_5ff65e97bf1dd31ecd456bb5ce0beaa9
#
_entry.id   5ff65e97bf1dd31ecd456bb5ce0beaa9
#
_cell.length_a   1.000
_cell.length_b   1.000
_cell.length_c   1.000
_cell.angle_alpha   90.00
_cell.angle_beta   90.00
_cell.angle_gamma   90.00
#
_symmetry.space_group_name_H-M   'P 1'
#
loop_
_entity.id
_entity.type
_entity.pdbx_description
1 polymer ?
#
loop_
_entity_poly.entity_id
_entity_poly.type
_entity_poly.pdbx_seq_one_letter_code
_entity_poly.pdbx_strand_id
1 'polypeptide(L)'
;WRLAMLGAAWPAGAAVQLREATLQAMPVYVGCMVLGLLLVAAATLAGRRSMVAALGLMVLAFGVTGGRASIRLAETLPITLEARDLQVTGWVSSLPQRSSNGLRFRFEVEQATLDGQPITVPGVVSLGWYAGFQDGAGLTAGQLRLRAGQLWQFTVRLRRPHGLSNPHGFDQELRWFED
;
A
#
# COMPACT_ATOMS: atom_id res chain seq x y z
N TRP A 1 22.56 3.40 -29.86
CA TRP A 1 21.70 2.24 -29.55
C TRP A 1 22.04 1.63 -28.19
N ARG A 2 23.29 1.73 -27.71
CA ARG A 2 23.68 1.25 -26.36
C ARG A 2 22.90 1.96 -25.24
N LEU A 3 22.75 3.27 -25.34
CA LEU A 3 21.97 4.06 -24.37
C LEU A 3 20.48 3.70 -24.40
N ALA A 4 19.93 3.44 -25.59
CA ALA A 4 18.54 3.01 -25.74
C ALA A 4 18.30 1.64 -25.10
N MET A 5 19.23 0.68 -25.26
CA MET A 5 19.15 -0.63 -24.59
C MET A 5 19.17 -0.50 -23.07
N LEU A 6 20.07 0.30 -22.51
CA LEU A 6 20.14 0.50 -21.06
C LEU A 6 18.88 1.22 -20.53
N GLY A 7 18.37 2.20 -21.29
CA GLY A 7 17.13 2.89 -20.91
C GLY A 7 15.88 1.99 -20.94
N ALA A 8 15.83 1.02 -21.88
CA ALA A 8 14.72 0.08 -21.99
C ALA A 8 14.81 -1.10 -21.00
N ALA A 9 15.99 -1.37 -20.43
CA ALA A 9 16.18 -2.53 -19.56
C ALA A 9 15.39 -2.44 -18.26
N TRP A 10 15.34 -1.26 -17.64
CA TRP A 10 14.58 -1.06 -16.41
C TRP A 10 13.07 -1.26 -16.59
N PRO A 11 12.38 -0.56 -17.52
CA PRO A 11 10.95 -0.78 -17.73
C PRO A 11 10.64 -2.21 -18.21
N ALA A 12 11.54 -2.86 -18.95
CA ALA A 12 11.36 -4.25 -19.34
C ALA A 12 11.33 -5.20 -18.13
N GLY A 13 12.24 -5.02 -17.15
CA GLY A 13 12.26 -5.81 -15.93
C GLY A 13 11.00 -5.61 -15.08
N ALA A 14 10.56 -4.36 -14.93
CA ALA A 14 9.31 -4.05 -14.26
C ALA A 14 8.09 -4.64 -14.98
N ALA A 15 8.05 -4.58 -16.32
CA ALA A 15 6.95 -5.15 -17.11
C ALA A 15 6.87 -6.67 -17.01
N VAL A 16 8.00 -7.36 -16.90
CA VAL A 16 8.02 -8.82 -16.65
C VAL A 16 7.39 -9.12 -15.30
N GLN A 17 7.75 -8.38 -14.24
CA GLN A 17 7.17 -8.55 -12.90
C GLN A 17 5.65 -8.31 -12.87
N LEU A 18 5.16 -7.31 -13.61
CA LEU A 18 3.73 -6.99 -13.68
C LEU A 18 2.89 -8.05 -14.42
N ARG A 19 3.52 -8.96 -15.16
CA ARG A 19 2.83 -10.08 -15.81
C ARG A 19 2.72 -11.33 -14.93
N GLU A 20 3.43 -11.36 -13.80
CA GLU A 20 3.33 -12.47 -12.85
C GLU A 20 1.95 -12.46 -12.18
N ALA A 21 1.24 -13.58 -12.25
CA ALA A 21 -0.08 -13.73 -11.63
C ALA A 21 -0.02 -13.79 -10.10
N THR A 22 1.12 -14.18 -9.54
CA THR A 22 1.36 -14.31 -8.10
C THR A 22 2.73 -13.77 -7.73
N LEU A 23 2.82 -13.14 -6.56
CA LEU A 23 4.11 -12.68 -6.06
C LEU A 23 4.95 -13.86 -5.56
N GLN A 24 6.25 -13.79 -5.84
CA GLN A 24 7.23 -14.74 -5.33
C GLN A 24 7.55 -14.44 -3.86
N ALA A 25 8.22 -15.38 -3.19
CA ALA A 25 8.70 -15.17 -1.83
C ALA A 25 9.77 -14.06 -1.79
N MET A 26 9.77 -13.24 -0.73
CA MET A 26 10.69 -12.11 -0.56
C MET A 26 12.18 -12.45 -0.82
N PRO A 27 12.72 -13.61 -0.39
CA PRO A 27 14.12 -13.98 -0.67
C PRO A 27 14.47 -14.05 -2.16
N VAL A 28 13.51 -14.38 -3.04
CA VAL A 28 13.71 -14.40 -4.49
C VAL A 28 13.98 -12.98 -5.00
N TYR A 29 13.19 -12.01 -4.57
CA TYR A 29 13.39 -10.60 -4.96
C TYR A 29 14.70 -10.03 -4.45
N VAL A 30 15.07 -10.34 -3.21
CA VAL A 30 16.38 -9.96 -2.65
C VAL A 30 17.52 -10.58 -3.46
N GLY A 31 17.42 -11.87 -3.82
CA GLY A 31 18.38 -12.54 -4.69
C GLY A 31 18.50 -11.89 -6.06
N CYS A 32 17.38 -11.51 -6.68
CA CYS A 32 17.38 -10.78 -7.95
C CYS A 32 18.04 -9.40 -7.82
N MET A 33 17.78 -8.66 -6.73
CA MET A 33 18.43 -7.37 -6.49
C MET A 33 19.94 -7.51 -6.36
N VAL A 34 20.42 -8.46 -5.57
CA VAL A 34 21.87 -8.73 -5.40
C VAL A 34 22.50 -9.15 -6.72
N LEU A 35 21.90 -10.11 -7.43
CA LEU A 35 22.39 -10.57 -8.74
C LEU A 35 22.45 -9.44 -9.77
N GLY A 36 21.38 -8.63 -9.85
CA GLY A 36 21.31 -7.47 -10.74
C GLY A 36 22.44 -6.46 -10.47
N LEU A 37 22.69 -6.14 -9.21
CA LEU A 37 23.78 -5.26 -8.80
C LEU A 37 25.15 -5.83 -9.15
N LEU A 38 25.39 -7.13 -8.92
CA LEU A 38 26.65 -7.80 -9.27
C LEU A 38 26.89 -7.79 -10.77
N LEU A 39 25.86 -8.02 -11.59
CA LEU A 39 25.98 -7.97 -13.05
C LEU A 39 26.29 -6.57 -13.56
N VAL A 40 25.67 -5.54 -12.99
CA VAL A 40 25.97 -4.13 -13.34
C VAL A 40 27.41 -3.78 -12.93
N ALA A 41 27.84 -4.15 -11.72
CA ALA A 41 29.20 -3.92 -11.25
C ALA A 41 30.24 -4.65 -12.11
N ALA A 42 30.02 -5.91 -12.44
CA ALA A 42 30.91 -6.67 -13.31
C ALA A 42 31.01 -6.06 -14.73
N ALA A 43 29.89 -5.57 -15.28
CA ALA A 43 29.87 -4.92 -16.59
C ALA A 43 30.65 -3.60 -16.60
N THR A 44 30.57 -2.80 -15.53
CA THR A 44 31.31 -1.53 -15.39
C THR A 44 32.80 -1.75 -15.24
N LEU A 45 33.21 -2.72 -14.42
CA LEU A 45 34.60 -3.07 -14.18
C LEU A 45 35.27 -3.69 -15.41
N ALA A 46 34.55 -4.51 -16.17
CA ALA A 46 35.06 -5.15 -17.38
C ALA A 46 35.10 -4.26 -18.64
N GLY A 47 34.56 -3.04 -18.56
CA GLY A 47 34.64 -1.98 -19.59
C GLY A 47 33.97 -2.29 -20.93
N ARG A 48 33.22 -3.39 -21.08
CA ARG A 48 32.90 -3.88 -22.43
C ARG A 48 31.52 -4.49 -22.70
N ARG A 49 30.62 -4.61 -21.74
CA ARG A 49 29.41 -5.41 -21.96
C ARG A 49 28.12 -4.67 -21.62
N SER A 50 27.71 -3.76 -22.52
CA SER A 50 26.40 -3.11 -22.40
C SER A 50 25.22 -4.09 -22.29
N MET A 51 25.34 -5.30 -22.88
CA MET A 51 24.32 -6.35 -22.73
C MET A 51 24.25 -6.91 -21.31
N VAL A 52 25.42 -7.14 -20.66
CA VAL A 52 25.46 -7.64 -19.27
C VAL A 52 24.91 -6.56 -18.32
N ALA A 53 25.23 -5.30 -18.54
CA ALA A 53 24.68 -4.19 -17.78
C ALA A 53 23.16 -4.06 -17.97
N ALA A 54 22.65 -4.21 -19.18
CA ALA A 54 21.23 -4.17 -19.47
C ALA A 54 20.49 -5.33 -18.80
N LEU A 55 21.04 -6.56 -18.85
CA LEU A 55 20.48 -7.70 -18.14
C LEU A 55 20.48 -7.48 -16.63
N GLY A 56 21.57 -6.95 -16.08
CA GLY A 56 21.66 -6.61 -14.66
C GLY A 56 20.62 -5.60 -14.22
N LEU A 57 20.40 -4.54 -15.01
CA LEU A 57 19.34 -3.55 -14.75
C LEU A 57 17.94 -4.15 -14.84
N MET A 58 17.70 -5.06 -15.80
CA MET A 58 16.41 -5.74 -15.95
C MET A 58 16.10 -6.63 -14.74
N VAL A 59 17.08 -7.44 -14.29
CA VAL A 59 16.94 -8.31 -13.11
C VAL A 59 16.78 -7.49 -11.84
N LEU A 60 17.51 -6.38 -11.71
CA LEU A 60 17.40 -5.46 -10.59
C LEU A 60 15.99 -4.82 -10.53
N ALA A 61 15.48 -4.36 -11.67
CA ALA A 61 14.15 -3.76 -11.75
C ALA A 61 13.06 -4.76 -11.40
N PHE A 62 13.16 -6.02 -11.87
CA PHE A 62 12.26 -7.10 -11.47
C PHE A 62 12.25 -7.30 -9.96
N GLY A 63 13.43 -7.41 -9.33
CA GLY A 63 13.55 -7.59 -7.88
C GLY A 63 12.99 -6.42 -7.08
N VAL A 64 13.31 -5.18 -7.48
CA VAL A 64 12.83 -3.96 -6.80
C VAL A 64 11.31 -3.85 -6.91
N THR A 65 10.76 -4.05 -8.12
CA THR A 65 9.31 -3.93 -8.34
C THR A 65 8.53 -4.98 -7.55
N GLY A 66 8.96 -6.26 -7.61
CA GLY A 66 8.32 -7.34 -6.88
C GLY A 66 8.49 -7.23 -5.37
N GLY A 67 9.66 -6.83 -4.89
CA GLY A 67 9.91 -6.60 -3.46
C GLY A 67 9.01 -5.48 -2.89
N ARG A 68 8.88 -4.36 -3.62
CA ARG A 68 7.96 -3.27 -3.21
C ARG A 68 6.51 -3.72 -3.21
N ALA A 69 6.08 -4.47 -4.23
CA ALA A 69 4.74 -5.02 -4.29
C ALA A 69 4.47 -5.98 -3.11
N SER A 70 5.44 -6.84 -2.76
CA SER A 70 5.33 -7.75 -1.62
C SER A 70 5.18 -7.02 -0.28
N ILE A 71 5.95 -5.96 -0.06
CA ILE A 71 5.85 -5.14 1.16
C ILE A 71 4.46 -4.48 1.23
N ARG A 72 4.00 -3.87 0.14
CA ARG A 72 2.68 -3.23 0.09
C ARG A 72 1.54 -4.21 0.33
N LEU A 73 1.61 -5.42 -0.22
CA LEU A 73 0.59 -6.45 0.01
C LEU A 73 0.63 -7.02 1.44
N ALA A 74 1.81 -7.09 2.06
CA ALA A 74 1.93 -7.50 3.46
C ALA A 74 1.24 -6.51 4.43
N GLU A 75 1.11 -5.24 4.05
CA GLU A 75 0.39 -4.21 4.81
C GLU A 75 -1.14 -4.27 4.61
N THR A 76 -1.66 -5.22 3.81
CA THR A 76 -3.11 -5.33 3.61
C THR A 76 -3.80 -6.03 4.79
N LEU A 77 -5.06 -5.64 5.06
CA LEU A 77 -5.87 -6.25 6.10
C LEU A 77 -6.07 -7.77 5.82
N PRO A 78 -5.78 -8.67 6.77
CA PRO A 78 -6.10 -10.09 6.62
C PRO A 78 -7.61 -10.30 6.38
N ILE A 79 -7.96 -11.23 5.48
CA ILE A 79 -9.36 -11.49 5.13
C ILE A 79 -10.19 -11.96 6.33
N THR A 80 -9.53 -12.60 7.30
CA THR A 80 -10.14 -13.10 8.55
C THR A 80 -10.57 -11.97 9.50
N LEU A 81 -10.02 -10.76 9.33
CA LEU A 81 -10.33 -9.58 10.14
C LEU A 81 -11.32 -8.65 9.44
N GLU A 82 -11.67 -8.93 8.19
CA GLU A 82 -12.59 -8.10 7.43
C GLU A 82 -14.00 -8.15 8.03
N ALA A 83 -14.65 -6.98 8.11
CA ALA A 83 -16.00 -6.77 8.65
C ALA A 83 -16.20 -7.21 10.10
N ARG A 84 -15.13 -7.44 10.88
CA ARG A 84 -15.22 -7.71 12.33
C ARG A 84 -15.09 -6.41 13.12
N ASP A 85 -15.66 -6.39 14.32
CA ASP A 85 -15.55 -5.26 15.25
C ASP A 85 -14.18 -5.29 15.92
N LEU A 86 -13.28 -4.43 15.47
CA LEU A 86 -11.91 -4.29 15.97
C LEU A 86 -11.82 -3.07 16.84
N GLN A 87 -11.15 -3.18 17.99
CA GLN A 87 -10.76 -2.00 18.76
C GLN A 87 -9.39 -1.53 18.28
N VAL A 88 -9.31 -0.28 17.84
CA VAL A 88 -8.06 0.33 17.38
C VAL A 88 -7.77 1.57 18.21
N THR A 89 -6.53 1.71 18.67
CA THR A 89 -6.00 2.88 19.36
C THR A 89 -4.88 3.48 18.52
N GLY A 90 -4.87 4.81 18.37
CA GLY A 90 -3.87 5.45 17.53
C GLY A 90 -4.13 6.94 17.35
N TRP A 91 -3.46 7.54 16.38
CA TRP A 91 -3.44 8.98 16.12
C TRP A 91 -4.25 9.35 14.88
N VAL A 92 -4.95 10.46 14.96
CA VAL A 92 -5.57 11.08 13.78
C VAL A 92 -4.47 11.75 12.96
N SER A 93 -4.03 11.12 11.86
CA SER A 93 -2.87 11.56 11.07
C SER A 93 -3.20 12.54 9.95
N SER A 94 -4.49 12.84 9.70
CA SER A 94 -4.90 13.85 8.72
C SER A 94 -5.98 14.78 9.26
N LEU A 95 -6.12 15.95 8.64
CA LEU A 95 -7.26 16.84 8.91
C LEU A 95 -8.57 16.11 8.55
N PRO A 96 -9.53 16.03 9.50
CA PRO A 96 -10.82 15.41 9.23
C PRO A 96 -11.59 16.17 8.16
N GLN A 97 -11.93 15.47 7.09
CA GLN A 97 -12.77 15.99 6.01
C GLN A 97 -14.24 15.82 6.40
N ARG A 98 -14.96 16.91 6.46
CA ARG A 98 -16.39 16.95 6.80
C ARG A 98 -17.23 16.82 5.53
N SER A 99 -18.23 15.95 5.60
CA SER A 99 -19.27 15.82 4.56
C SER A 99 -20.65 15.90 5.21
N SER A 100 -21.71 15.96 4.40
CA SER A 100 -23.10 15.91 4.88
C SER A 100 -23.41 14.65 5.70
N ASN A 101 -22.64 13.55 5.48
CA ASN A 101 -22.94 12.25 6.04
C ASN A 101 -21.96 11.85 7.17
N GLY A 102 -21.00 12.71 7.54
CA GLY A 102 -20.02 12.40 8.60
C GLY A 102 -18.63 12.95 8.35
N LEU A 103 -17.65 12.35 9.01
CA LEU A 103 -16.24 12.68 8.92
C LEU A 103 -15.47 11.56 8.24
N ARG A 104 -14.47 11.93 7.43
CA ARG A 104 -13.48 10.99 6.91
C ARG A 104 -12.08 11.51 7.26
N PHE A 105 -11.20 10.61 7.74
CA PHE A 105 -9.84 10.96 8.15
C PHE A 105 -8.91 9.75 8.06
N ARG A 106 -7.60 10.00 7.99
CA ARG A 106 -6.57 8.97 8.13
C ARG A 106 -6.25 8.77 9.61
N PHE A 107 -6.08 7.53 10.00
CA PHE A 107 -5.80 7.11 11.36
C PHE A 107 -4.59 6.19 11.36
N GLU A 108 -3.56 6.57 12.11
CA GLU A 108 -2.34 5.79 12.31
C GLU A 108 -2.55 4.90 13.53
N VAL A 109 -2.56 3.59 13.30
CA VAL A 109 -2.88 2.61 14.33
C VAL A 109 -1.62 2.24 15.10
N GLU A 110 -1.63 2.46 16.42
CA GLU A 110 -0.59 1.98 17.33
C GLU A 110 -0.89 0.58 17.87
N GLN A 111 -2.14 0.34 18.19
CA GLN A 111 -2.59 -0.94 18.76
C GLN A 111 -3.94 -1.33 18.17
N ALA A 112 -4.10 -2.61 17.91
CA ALA A 112 -5.38 -3.18 17.51
C ALA A 112 -5.65 -4.46 18.29
N THR A 113 -6.92 -4.65 18.70
CA THR A 113 -7.35 -5.85 19.41
C THR A 113 -8.67 -6.36 18.83
N LEU A 114 -8.82 -7.67 18.84
CA LEU A 114 -10.07 -8.39 18.56
C LEU A 114 -10.40 -9.25 19.77
N ASP A 115 -11.56 -9.03 20.37
CA ASP A 115 -12.00 -9.75 21.58
C ASP A 115 -10.96 -9.69 22.73
N GLY A 116 -10.26 -8.56 22.86
CA GLY A 116 -9.20 -8.34 23.85
C GLY A 116 -7.83 -8.94 23.51
N GLN A 117 -7.71 -9.67 22.39
CA GLN A 117 -6.45 -10.24 21.93
C GLN A 117 -5.74 -9.29 20.93
N PRO A 118 -4.43 -9.06 21.06
CA PRO A 118 -3.70 -8.20 20.14
C PRO A 118 -3.68 -8.83 18.74
N ILE A 119 -3.91 -7.99 17.73
CA ILE A 119 -3.90 -8.37 16.32
C ILE A 119 -3.04 -7.40 15.51
N THR A 120 -2.60 -7.85 14.34
CA THR A 120 -1.88 -7.00 13.38
C THR A 120 -2.86 -6.51 12.32
N VAL A 121 -2.92 -5.18 12.15
CA VAL A 121 -3.68 -4.49 11.09
C VAL A 121 -2.76 -3.54 10.34
N PRO A 122 -3.15 -3.01 9.18
CA PRO A 122 -2.40 -1.96 8.49
C PRO A 122 -2.09 -0.78 9.42
N GLY A 123 -0.85 -0.27 9.38
CA GLY A 123 -0.42 0.84 10.23
C GLY A 123 -1.18 2.15 9.98
N VAL A 124 -1.71 2.35 8.76
CA VAL A 124 -2.53 3.51 8.42
C VAL A 124 -3.84 3.02 7.79
N VAL A 125 -4.96 3.50 8.32
CA VAL A 125 -6.31 3.16 7.83
C VAL A 125 -7.12 4.43 7.56
N SER A 126 -7.99 4.39 6.56
CA SER A 126 -8.95 5.47 6.30
C SER A 126 -10.25 5.17 7.03
N LEU A 127 -10.61 6.00 7.99
CA LEU A 127 -11.82 5.84 8.80
C LEU A 127 -12.91 6.80 8.36
N GLY A 128 -14.14 6.27 8.27
CA GLY A 128 -15.36 7.06 8.11
C GLY A 128 -16.18 7.02 9.39
N TRP A 129 -16.41 8.16 10.01
CA TRP A 129 -17.30 8.28 11.15
C TRP A 129 -18.61 8.90 10.70
N TYR A 130 -19.59 8.07 10.44
CA TYR A 130 -20.88 8.50 9.91
C TYR A 130 -21.81 8.97 11.03
N ALA A 131 -22.61 10.00 10.77
CA ALA A 131 -23.71 10.37 11.63
C ALA A 131 -24.77 9.25 11.61
N GLY A 132 -25.30 8.89 12.79
CA GLY A 132 -26.32 7.84 12.87
C GLY A 132 -27.57 8.20 12.09
N PHE A 133 -28.20 7.21 11.46
CA PHE A 133 -29.45 7.39 10.69
C PHE A 133 -30.65 7.85 11.52
N GLN A 134 -30.53 7.83 12.86
CA GLN A 134 -31.66 8.12 13.77
C GLN A 134 -31.68 9.55 14.32
N ASP A 135 -30.56 10.27 14.29
CA ASP A 135 -30.50 11.66 14.78
C ASP A 135 -30.36 12.58 13.57
N GLY A 136 -31.41 13.34 13.28
CA GLY A 136 -31.49 14.22 12.12
C GLY A 136 -30.20 15.01 11.86
N ALA A 137 -29.64 14.79 10.71
CA ALA A 137 -28.65 15.55 9.95
C ALA A 137 -27.67 16.49 10.72
N GLY A 138 -26.96 15.98 11.73
CA GLY A 138 -25.95 16.78 12.40
C GLY A 138 -24.77 15.93 12.90
N LEU A 139 -23.54 16.49 12.86
CA LEU A 139 -22.38 15.88 13.46
C LEU A 139 -22.55 15.85 14.98
N THR A 140 -22.25 14.72 15.62
CA THR A 140 -22.26 14.59 17.07
C THR A 140 -21.17 15.45 17.72
N ALA A 141 -21.33 15.76 19.02
CA ALA A 141 -20.33 16.54 19.76
C ALA A 141 -18.92 15.89 19.74
N GLY A 142 -18.83 14.56 19.68
CA GLY A 142 -17.57 13.83 19.52
C GLY A 142 -16.94 14.08 18.15
N GLN A 143 -17.72 14.01 17.08
CA GLN A 143 -17.26 14.27 15.71
C GLN A 143 -16.76 15.70 15.52
N LEU A 144 -17.41 16.67 16.19
CA LEU A 144 -17.00 18.08 16.14
C LEU A 144 -15.66 18.34 16.85
N ARG A 145 -15.27 17.50 17.81
CA ARG A 145 -14.03 17.63 18.59
C ARG A 145 -12.84 16.93 17.96
N LEU A 146 -13.05 16.09 16.95
CA LEU A 146 -11.98 15.35 16.30
C LEU A 146 -11.02 16.29 15.57
N ARG A 147 -9.73 16.21 15.90
CA ARG A 147 -8.65 17.01 15.29
C ARG A 147 -7.45 16.14 14.97
N ALA A 148 -6.67 16.53 13.96
CA ALA A 148 -5.39 15.92 13.66
C ALA A 148 -4.44 16.02 14.89
N GLY A 149 -3.62 15.00 15.07
CA GLY A 149 -2.67 14.90 16.19
C GLY A 149 -3.27 14.44 17.51
N GLN A 150 -4.53 14.03 17.55
CA GLN A 150 -5.15 13.48 18.75
C GLN A 150 -5.05 11.97 18.79
N LEU A 151 -4.81 11.43 19.99
CA LEU A 151 -4.92 9.99 20.28
C LEU A 151 -6.38 9.65 20.56
N TRP A 152 -6.89 8.63 19.86
CA TRP A 152 -8.25 8.14 20.01
C TRP A 152 -8.29 6.63 20.05
N GLN A 153 -9.37 6.11 20.64
CA GLN A 153 -9.73 4.69 20.56
C GLN A 153 -11.10 4.56 19.91
N PHE A 154 -11.17 3.71 18.87
CA PHE A 154 -12.39 3.45 18.12
C PHE A 154 -12.69 1.96 18.05
N THR A 155 -13.98 1.63 18.03
CA THR A 155 -14.43 0.32 17.53
C THR A 155 -14.78 0.50 16.06
N VAL A 156 -14.09 -0.25 15.19
CA VAL A 156 -14.19 -0.09 13.74
C VAL A 156 -14.43 -1.43 13.05
N ARG A 157 -15.12 -1.38 11.91
CA ARG A 157 -15.20 -2.48 10.95
C ARG A 157 -14.39 -2.12 9.73
N LEU A 158 -13.21 -2.72 9.63
CA LEU A 158 -12.35 -2.48 8.48
C LEU A 158 -12.81 -3.35 7.31
N ARG A 159 -12.70 -2.81 6.11
CA ARG A 159 -12.92 -3.50 4.85
C ARG A 159 -11.70 -3.32 3.98
N ARG A 160 -11.36 -4.34 3.22
CA ARG A 160 -10.38 -4.17 2.15
C ARG A 160 -10.92 -3.18 1.12
N PRO A 161 -10.05 -2.37 0.52
CA PRO A 161 -10.44 -1.60 -0.64
C PRO A 161 -10.84 -2.57 -1.76
N HIS A 162 -12.12 -2.60 -2.08
CA HIS A 162 -12.64 -3.29 -3.25
C HIS A 162 -12.94 -2.23 -4.29
N GLY A 163 -12.18 -2.21 -5.38
CA GLY A 163 -12.48 -1.39 -6.53
C GLY A 163 -13.77 -1.88 -7.18
N LEU A 164 -14.71 -0.99 -7.36
CA LEU A 164 -15.77 -1.21 -8.33
C LEU A 164 -15.10 -1.02 -9.69
N SER A 165 -14.74 -2.12 -10.35
CA SER A 165 -14.27 -2.11 -11.73
C SER A 165 -15.42 -1.65 -12.62
N ASN A 166 -15.46 -0.35 -12.87
CA ASN A 166 -16.39 0.24 -13.83
C ASN A 166 -15.63 0.40 -15.15
N PRO A 167 -15.91 -0.38 -16.19
CA PRO A 167 -15.08 -0.42 -17.41
C PRO A 167 -14.89 0.92 -18.13
N HIS A 168 -15.69 1.93 -17.77
CA HIS A 168 -15.64 3.29 -18.33
C HIS A 168 -15.78 4.38 -17.26
N GLY A 169 -15.59 4.05 -15.99
CA GLY A 169 -15.74 4.95 -14.85
C GLY A 169 -14.43 5.25 -14.15
N PHE A 170 -14.53 6.04 -13.09
CA PHE A 170 -13.44 6.42 -12.23
C PHE A 170 -12.94 5.18 -11.45
N ASP A 171 -11.65 4.84 -11.61
CA ASP A 171 -10.99 3.76 -10.89
C ASP A 171 -10.56 4.24 -9.49
N GLN A 172 -11.34 3.85 -8.48
CA GLN A 172 -11.02 4.18 -7.09
C GLN A 172 -9.81 3.42 -6.55
N GLU A 173 -9.54 2.21 -7.06
CA GLU A 173 -8.36 1.45 -6.65
C GLU A 173 -7.09 2.17 -7.07
N LEU A 174 -7.01 2.63 -8.31
CA LEU A 174 -5.87 3.38 -8.81
C LEU A 174 -5.57 4.60 -7.92
N ARG A 175 -6.59 5.35 -7.52
CA ARG A 175 -6.42 6.52 -6.66
C ARG A 175 -5.89 6.17 -5.26
N TRP A 176 -6.24 5.01 -4.72
CA TRP A 176 -5.72 4.58 -3.42
C TRP A 176 -4.28 4.10 -3.49
N PHE A 177 -3.80 3.72 -4.67
CA PHE A 177 -2.39 3.40 -4.90
C PHE A 177 -1.52 4.65 -5.12
N GLU A 178 -2.11 5.77 -5.50
CA GLU A 178 -1.41 7.04 -5.74
C GLU A 178 -1.23 7.89 -4.47
N ASP A 179 -2.05 7.73 -3.45
CA ASP A 179 -2.02 8.42 -2.16
C ASP A 179 -1.23 7.64 -1.09
#